data_c839afd24eaf659d318b192a682609ec
#
_entry.id   c839afd24eaf659d318b192a682609ec
#
_cell.length_a   1.000
_cell.length_b   1.000
_cell.length_c   1.000
_cell.angle_alpha   90.00
_cell.angle_beta   90.00
_cell.angle_gamma   90.00
#
_symmetry.space_group_name_H-M   'P 1'
#
loop_
_entity.id
_entity.type
_entity.pdbx_description
1 polymer ?
#
loop_
_entity_poly.entity_id
_entity_poly.type
_entity_poly.pdbx_seq_one_letter_code
_entity_poly.pdbx_strand_id
1 'polypeptide(L)'
;MRTMALLATLLLSTVAFPMIASADVCSTVDVLEFDGNNANESVTTQVEFGPRIPGSNASMELRNWFMETRPEFDWRLDPHHRGGYNLTNLEGKLTPLDSTDETPVIVLAAHYDSRHRAERDPNPDMTEQPIPGANDGGSGVAVLWELARIIPTLNLDHEIWILLTDAEDQGSNDDPSTWVLGARAWAENQTQDDINRTDAFLLVDMIGDADLKIYRTFPPSLNNEEGNR
;
A
#
# COMPACT_ATOMS: atom_id res chain seq x y z
N MET A 1 15.04 -12.44 -80.90
CA MET A 1 14.84 -11.59 -79.69
C MET A 1 13.94 -12.36 -78.70
N ARG A 2 14.46 -12.89 -77.67
CA ARG A 2 13.74 -13.63 -76.66
C ARG A 2 13.59 -12.75 -75.41
N THR A 3 12.37 -12.33 -75.11
CA THR A 3 12.04 -11.60 -73.88
C THR A 3 11.94 -12.55 -72.70
N MET A 4 12.82 -12.40 -71.74
CA MET A 4 12.73 -13.07 -70.43
C MET A 4 11.77 -12.25 -69.52
N ALA A 5 10.68 -12.89 -69.15
CA ALA A 5 9.80 -12.36 -68.09
C ALA A 5 10.38 -12.76 -66.70
N LEU A 6 10.70 -11.76 -65.92
CA LEU A 6 11.11 -11.95 -64.51
C LEU A 6 9.84 -12.04 -63.63
N LEU A 7 9.59 -13.21 -63.08
CA LEU A 7 8.54 -13.41 -62.04
C LEU A 7 9.15 -13.05 -60.68
N ALA A 8 8.72 -11.92 -60.11
CA ALA A 8 9.05 -11.56 -58.72
C ALA A 8 8.03 -12.22 -57.78
N THR A 9 8.43 -13.23 -57.08
CA THR A 9 7.64 -13.84 -56.01
C THR A 9 7.82 -13.01 -54.74
N LEU A 10 6.78 -12.30 -54.34
CA LEU A 10 6.70 -11.56 -53.09
C LEU A 10 6.39 -12.57 -51.94
N LEU A 11 7.41 -12.92 -51.14
CA LEU A 11 7.21 -13.68 -49.90
C LEU A 11 6.63 -12.73 -48.88
N LEU A 12 5.33 -12.81 -48.60
CA LEU A 12 4.70 -12.21 -47.42
C LEU A 12 5.06 -13.07 -46.21
N SER A 13 6.05 -12.67 -45.43
CA SER A 13 6.28 -13.23 -44.11
C SER A 13 5.23 -12.66 -43.17
N THR A 14 4.23 -13.48 -42.83
CA THR A 14 3.32 -13.19 -41.69
C THR A 14 4.10 -13.34 -40.41
N VAL A 15 4.52 -12.24 -39.84
CA VAL A 15 5.01 -12.22 -38.44
C VAL A 15 3.78 -12.44 -37.58
N ALA A 16 3.58 -13.67 -37.09
CA ALA A 16 2.62 -13.95 -36.06
C ALA A 16 3.18 -13.33 -34.76
N PHE A 17 2.63 -12.19 -34.37
CA PHE A 17 2.82 -11.71 -33.00
C PHE A 17 2.15 -12.75 -32.09
N PRO A 18 2.85 -13.30 -31.08
CA PRO A 18 2.17 -14.08 -30.07
C PRO A 18 1.17 -13.13 -29.38
N MET A 19 -0.11 -13.40 -29.52
CA MET A 19 -1.10 -12.85 -28.61
C MET A 19 -0.73 -13.44 -27.23
N ILE A 20 -0.12 -12.63 -26.38
CA ILE A 20 -0.04 -12.92 -24.97
C ILE A 20 -1.50 -12.91 -24.51
N ALA A 21 -2.07 -14.11 -24.33
CA ALA A 21 -3.35 -14.24 -23.68
C ALA A 21 -3.18 -13.57 -22.30
N SER A 22 -3.89 -12.49 -22.05
CA SER A 22 -3.99 -11.93 -20.72
C SER A 22 -4.51 -13.07 -19.84
N ALA A 23 -3.65 -13.62 -19.00
CA ALA A 23 -4.07 -14.58 -18.01
C ALA A 23 -5.18 -13.90 -17.22
N ASP A 24 -6.30 -14.59 -17.02
CA ASP A 24 -7.36 -14.10 -16.14
C ASP A 24 -6.74 -13.98 -14.74
N VAL A 25 -6.47 -12.73 -14.32
CA VAL A 25 -5.83 -12.43 -13.04
C VAL A 25 -6.62 -13.06 -11.88
N CYS A 26 -7.94 -13.18 -12.03
CA CYS A 26 -8.80 -13.84 -11.06
C CYS A 26 -8.52 -15.34 -10.92
N SER A 27 -7.97 -16.00 -11.95
CA SER A 27 -7.61 -17.43 -11.89
C SER A 27 -6.36 -17.71 -11.05
N THR A 28 -5.59 -16.67 -10.73
CA THR A 28 -4.37 -16.80 -9.89
C THR A 28 -4.63 -16.53 -8.41
N VAL A 29 -5.79 -16.01 -8.04
CA VAL A 29 -6.13 -15.68 -6.63
C VAL A 29 -6.07 -16.93 -5.74
N ASP A 30 -6.51 -18.08 -6.24
CA ASP A 30 -6.51 -19.35 -5.48
C ASP A 30 -5.09 -19.94 -5.27
N VAL A 31 -4.09 -19.44 -5.98
CA VAL A 31 -2.68 -19.87 -5.84
C VAL A 31 -1.81 -18.84 -5.12
N LEU A 32 -2.36 -17.69 -4.74
CA LEU A 32 -1.68 -16.73 -3.88
C LEU A 32 -1.66 -17.28 -2.46
N GLU A 33 -0.46 -17.41 -1.91
CA GLU A 33 -0.24 -17.96 -0.55
C GLU A 33 -0.56 -16.94 0.56
N PHE A 34 -1.52 -16.04 0.34
CA PHE A 34 -1.96 -15.10 1.35
C PHE A 34 -2.72 -15.82 2.46
N ASP A 35 -2.19 -15.73 3.69
CA ASP A 35 -2.80 -16.35 4.87
C ASP A 35 -3.51 -15.29 5.71
N GLY A 36 -4.85 -15.26 5.63
CA GLY A 36 -5.68 -14.34 6.41
C GLY A 36 -5.58 -14.57 7.93
N ASN A 37 -5.29 -15.80 8.39
CA ASN A 37 -5.09 -16.06 9.82
C ASN A 37 -3.77 -15.48 10.29
N ASN A 38 -2.71 -15.61 9.49
CA ASN A 38 -1.42 -15.01 9.79
C ASN A 38 -1.52 -13.48 9.85
N ALA A 39 -2.23 -12.86 8.89
CA ALA A 39 -2.53 -11.45 8.94
C ALA A 39 -3.31 -11.06 10.21
N ASN A 40 -4.35 -11.81 10.59
CA ASN A 40 -5.13 -11.55 11.80
C ASN A 40 -4.31 -11.72 13.09
N GLU A 41 -3.40 -12.69 13.16
CA GLU A 41 -2.47 -12.85 14.30
C GLU A 41 -1.55 -11.64 14.42
N SER A 42 -1.14 -11.04 13.31
CA SER A 42 -0.33 -9.81 13.32
C SER A 42 -1.08 -8.61 13.91
N VAL A 43 -2.42 -8.53 13.74
CA VAL A 43 -3.24 -7.50 14.42
C VAL A 43 -3.13 -7.64 15.95
N THR A 44 -3.18 -8.88 16.46
CA THR A 44 -3.02 -9.13 17.88
C THR A 44 -1.65 -8.65 18.40
N THR A 45 -0.58 -8.96 17.68
CA THR A 45 0.77 -8.50 17.98
C THR A 45 0.86 -6.97 18.02
N GLN A 46 0.27 -6.30 17.04
CA GLN A 46 0.24 -4.83 17.00
C GLN A 46 -0.50 -4.21 18.19
N VAL A 47 -1.61 -4.80 18.60
CA VAL A 47 -2.39 -4.35 19.77
C VAL A 47 -1.64 -4.57 21.07
N GLU A 48 -0.85 -5.64 21.20
CA GLU A 48 -0.02 -5.93 22.35
C GLU A 48 1.10 -4.89 22.57
N PHE A 49 1.60 -4.22 21.52
CA PHE A 49 2.50 -3.07 21.68
C PHE A 49 1.83 -1.89 22.38
N GLY A 50 0.50 -1.84 22.39
CA GLY A 50 -0.32 -0.76 22.91
C GLY A 50 -0.72 0.28 21.84
N PRO A 51 -1.37 1.37 22.27
CA PRO A 51 -1.78 2.44 21.36
C PRO A 51 -0.59 3.08 20.65
N ARG A 52 -0.61 3.04 19.34
CA ARG A 52 0.51 3.49 18.48
C ARG A 52 0.40 4.99 18.19
N ILE A 53 0.34 5.79 19.23
CA ILE A 53 0.32 7.25 19.12
C ILE A 53 1.66 7.73 18.55
N PRO A 54 1.69 8.73 17.64
CA PRO A 54 2.92 9.27 17.08
C PRO A 54 3.97 9.62 18.15
N GLY A 55 5.19 9.11 17.99
CA GLY A 55 6.29 9.31 18.94
C GLY A 55 6.26 8.43 20.18
N SER A 56 5.27 7.53 20.34
CA SER A 56 5.22 6.59 21.47
C SER A 56 6.19 5.41 21.30
N ASN A 57 6.45 4.68 22.40
CA ASN A 57 7.19 3.42 22.34
C ASN A 57 6.47 2.37 21.49
N ALA A 58 5.14 2.25 21.60
CA ALA A 58 4.34 1.33 20.80
C ALA A 58 4.48 1.59 19.29
N SER A 59 4.49 2.87 18.89
CA SER A 59 4.76 3.29 17.51
C SER A 59 6.17 2.85 17.04
N MET A 60 7.19 2.98 17.89
CA MET A 60 8.55 2.53 17.58
C MET A 60 8.64 0.99 17.52
N GLU A 61 8.02 0.29 18.46
CA GLU A 61 8.04 -1.18 18.54
C GLU A 61 7.39 -1.81 17.30
N LEU A 62 6.26 -1.25 16.81
CA LEU A 62 5.64 -1.71 15.58
C LEU A 62 6.59 -1.58 14.38
N ARG A 63 7.24 -0.42 14.19
CA ARG A 63 8.17 -0.22 13.08
C ARG A 63 9.35 -1.19 13.15
N ASN A 64 9.93 -1.37 14.33
CA ASN A 64 11.03 -2.31 14.54
C ASN A 64 10.60 -3.74 14.23
N TRP A 65 9.46 -4.17 14.75
CA TRP A 65 8.90 -5.48 14.50
C TRP A 65 8.66 -5.73 12.99
N PHE A 66 8.13 -4.73 12.27
CA PHE A 66 7.89 -4.85 10.83
C PHE A 66 9.22 -5.03 10.08
N MET A 67 10.21 -4.20 10.34
CA MET A 67 11.54 -4.29 9.73
C MET A 67 12.24 -5.63 10.03
N GLU A 68 12.20 -6.07 11.29
CA GLU A 68 12.86 -7.31 11.73
C GLU A 68 12.21 -8.56 11.14
N THR A 69 10.89 -8.55 10.95
CA THR A 69 10.14 -9.72 10.44
C THR A 69 10.01 -9.74 8.91
N ARG A 70 10.40 -8.69 8.22
CA ARG A 70 10.38 -8.55 6.76
C ARG A 70 11.71 -8.00 6.23
N PRO A 71 12.83 -8.70 6.47
CA PRO A 71 14.17 -8.22 6.15
C PRO A 71 14.49 -8.20 4.64
N GLU A 72 13.60 -8.70 3.78
CA GLU A 72 13.77 -8.72 2.33
C GLU A 72 13.64 -7.33 1.70
N PHE A 73 13.02 -6.38 2.41
CA PHE A 73 12.86 -5.00 1.96
C PHE A 73 14.00 -4.12 2.49
N ASP A 74 14.42 -3.14 1.70
CA ASP A 74 15.32 -2.07 2.15
C ASP A 74 14.49 -1.01 2.91
N TRP A 75 14.60 -1.02 4.24
CA TRP A 75 13.77 -0.21 5.12
C TRP A 75 14.40 1.13 5.44
N ARG A 76 13.60 2.19 5.39
CA ARG A 76 13.98 3.56 5.76
C ARG A 76 12.95 4.16 6.73
N LEU A 77 13.46 4.72 7.82
CA LEU A 77 12.66 5.59 8.70
C LEU A 77 12.64 7.00 8.10
N ASP A 78 11.45 7.61 8.05
CA ASP A 78 11.22 8.94 7.48
C ASP A 78 10.59 9.85 8.56
N PRO A 79 11.42 10.48 9.44
CA PRO A 79 10.96 11.26 10.57
C PRO A 79 10.57 12.68 10.16
N HIS A 80 9.46 13.18 10.74
CA HIS A 80 8.94 14.53 10.52
C HIS A 80 8.44 15.16 11.83
N HIS A 81 8.31 16.49 11.81
CA HIS A 81 7.60 17.20 12.86
C HIS A 81 6.46 18.01 12.23
N ARG A 82 5.20 17.61 12.48
CA ARG A 82 4.01 18.25 11.91
C ARG A 82 2.84 18.21 12.89
N GLY A 83 2.02 19.26 12.86
CA GLY A 83 0.83 19.31 13.72
C GLY A 83 1.12 19.20 15.22
N GLY A 84 2.34 19.47 15.66
CA GLY A 84 2.77 19.28 17.05
C GLY A 84 3.23 17.86 17.38
N TYR A 85 3.21 16.92 16.42
CA TYR A 85 3.67 15.54 16.60
C TYR A 85 5.07 15.32 16.04
N ASN A 86 5.87 14.52 16.76
CA ASN A 86 7.04 13.84 16.20
C ASN A 86 6.55 12.54 15.59
N LEU A 87 6.38 12.51 14.29
CA LEU A 87 5.89 11.35 13.56
C LEU A 87 7.01 10.71 12.75
N THR A 88 6.89 9.44 12.41
CA THR A 88 7.91 8.72 11.64
C THR A 88 7.25 7.72 10.71
N ASN A 89 7.20 8.00 9.42
CA ASN A 89 6.80 7.00 8.44
C ASN A 89 7.84 5.88 8.35
N LEU A 90 7.42 4.70 7.94
CA LEU A 90 8.30 3.59 7.58
C LEU A 90 8.10 3.28 6.10
N GLU A 91 9.16 3.35 5.31
CA GLU A 91 9.17 2.99 3.89
C GLU A 91 10.11 1.81 3.67
N GLY A 92 9.61 0.78 2.99
CA GLY A 92 10.40 -0.37 2.57
C GLY A 92 10.34 -0.52 1.06
N LYS A 93 11.48 -0.76 0.42
CA LYS A 93 11.57 -0.96 -1.03
C LYS A 93 12.09 -2.36 -1.35
N LEU A 94 11.41 -3.03 -2.24
CA LEU A 94 11.87 -4.27 -2.85
C LEU A 94 12.11 -4.00 -4.33
N THR A 95 13.38 -4.02 -4.72
CA THR A 95 13.82 -3.68 -6.08
C THR A 95 14.17 -4.97 -6.85
N PRO A 96 13.62 -5.20 -8.06
CA PRO A 96 14.01 -6.34 -8.90
C PRO A 96 15.51 -6.32 -9.24
N LEU A 97 16.11 -7.51 -9.47
CA LEU A 97 17.53 -7.64 -9.76
C LEU A 97 17.98 -6.95 -11.05
N ASP A 98 17.10 -6.85 -12.03
CA ASP A 98 17.30 -6.25 -13.35
C ASP A 98 16.65 -4.87 -13.47
N SER A 99 16.36 -4.23 -12.33
CA SER A 99 15.76 -2.90 -12.29
C SER A 99 16.67 -1.83 -12.93
N THR A 100 16.02 -0.81 -13.46
CA THR A 100 16.64 0.40 -14.03
C THR A 100 15.96 1.64 -13.42
N ASP A 101 16.48 2.82 -13.72
CA ASP A 101 15.87 4.09 -13.29
C ASP A 101 14.44 4.30 -13.87
N GLU A 102 14.03 3.50 -14.86
CA GLU A 102 12.70 3.53 -15.48
C GLU A 102 11.79 2.41 -14.97
N THR A 103 12.27 1.55 -14.06
CA THR A 103 11.44 0.45 -13.52
C THR A 103 10.20 1.02 -12.84
N PRO A 104 8.98 0.56 -13.23
CA PRO A 104 7.75 1.08 -12.66
C PRO A 104 7.61 0.70 -11.19
N VAL A 105 6.85 1.51 -10.44
CA VAL A 105 6.67 1.38 -9.00
C VAL A 105 5.20 1.09 -8.67
N ILE A 106 4.98 0.14 -7.77
CA ILE A 106 3.71 -0.03 -7.08
C ILE A 106 3.89 0.31 -5.61
N VAL A 107 3.11 1.26 -5.10
CA VAL A 107 3.09 1.64 -3.69
C VAL A 107 1.92 0.96 -2.99
N LEU A 108 2.22 0.21 -1.92
CA LEU A 108 1.25 -0.39 -1.03
C LEU A 108 1.30 0.37 0.30
N ALA A 109 0.21 1.01 0.70
CA ALA A 109 0.18 1.92 1.83
C ALA A 109 -0.87 1.54 2.87
N ALA A 110 -0.57 1.79 4.13
CA ALA A 110 -1.50 1.79 5.26
C ALA A 110 -1.02 2.79 6.31
N HIS A 111 -1.93 3.38 7.10
CA HIS A 111 -1.49 4.06 8.31
C HIS A 111 -1.31 3.04 9.44
N TYR A 112 -0.39 3.32 10.37
CA TYR A 112 -0.12 2.40 11.47
C TYR A 112 -0.40 3.00 12.86
N ASP A 113 -0.55 4.32 12.92
CA ASP A 113 -0.91 5.00 14.16
C ASP A 113 -2.33 4.67 14.60
N SER A 114 -2.62 4.88 15.85
CA SER A 114 -3.96 4.77 16.40
C SER A 114 -4.37 6.07 17.08
N ARG A 115 -5.67 6.32 17.14
CA ARG A 115 -6.21 7.55 17.69
C ARG A 115 -5.84 7.73 19.15
N HIS A 116 -5.40 8.93 19.52
CA HIS A 116 -4.93 9.24 20.87
C HIS A 116 -6.06 9.35 21.91
N ARG A 117 -7.34 9.35 21.49
CA ARG A 117 -8.51 9.42 22.37
C ARG A 117 -9.75 8.82 21.71
N ALA A 118 -10.64 8.30 22.54
CA ALA A 118 -11.89 7.67 22.11
C ALA A 118 -13.07 8.65 22.28
N GLU A 119 -13.01 9.83 21.69
CA GLU A 119 -13.97 10.93 21.89
C GLU A 119 -15.43 10.59 21.54
N ARG A 120 -15.65 9.46 20.86
CA ARG A 120 -16.99 8.95 20.51
C ARG A 120 -17.42 7.74 21.35
N ASP A 121 -16.63 7.37 22.36
CA ASP A 121 -16.99 6.27 23.25
C ASP A 121 -18.27 6.63 24.02
N PRO A 122 -19.26 5.73 24.08
CA PRO A 122 -20.49 5.97 24.84
C PRO A 122 -20.25 6.07 26.36
N ASN A 123 -19.14 5.55 26.87
CA ASN A 123 -18.72 5.73 28.24
C ASN A 123 -17.86 7.00 28.37
N PRO A 124 -18.34 8.05 29.07
CA PRO A 124 -17.59 9.31 29.22
C PRO A 124 -16.20 9.14 29.87
N ASP A 125 -16.01 8.11 30.71
CA ASP A 125 -14.73 7.85 31.38
C ASP A 125 -13.66 7.33 30.39
N MET A 126 -14.08 6.87 29.21
CA MET A 126 -13.19 6.34 28.18
C MET A 126 -12.81 7.37 27.11
N THR A 127 -13.54 8.50 27.02
CA THR A 127 -13.38 9.46 25.92
C THR A 127 -11.97 10.06 25.77
N GLU A 128 -11.21 10.14 26.85
CA GLU A 128 -9.83 10.63 26.86
C GLU A 128 -8.79 9.50 26.80
N GLN A 129 -9.26 8.24 26.70
CA GLN A 129 -8.34 7.10 26.59
C GLN A 129 -7.97 6.82 25.13
N PRO A 130 -6.73 6.43 24.85
CA PRO A 130 -6.33 6.10 23.49
C PRO A 130 -7.01 4.82 22.99
N ILE A 131 -7.23 4.74 21.68
CA ILE A 131 -7.80 3.58 21.03
C ILE A 131 -6.71 2.54 20.73
N PRO A 132 -6.96 1.22 20.95
CA PRO A 132 -5.99 0.18 20.59
C PRO A 132 -5.70 0.09 19.09
N GLY A 133 -6.62 0.52 18.20
CA GLY A 133 -6.41 0.58 16.76
C GLY A 133 -6.27 -0.78 16.08
N ALA A 134 -7.08 -1.79 16.44
CA ALA A 134 -7.01 -3.11 15.83
C ALA A 134 -7.48 -3.12 14.38
N ASN A 135 -8.62 -2.48 14.10
CA ASN A 135 -9.14 -2.33 12.74
C ASN A 135 -8.58 -1.07 12.08
N ASP A 136 -8.73 0.06 12.75
CA ASP A 136 -8.25 1.35 12.33
C ASP A 136 -6.73 1.46 12.55
N GLY A 137 -6.01 1.48 11.45
CA GLY A 137 -4.56 1.30 11.30
C GLY A 137 -4.11 -0.16 11.30
N GLY A 138 -4.51 -0.96 12.29
CA GLY A 138 -3.97 -2.32 12.48
C GLY A 138 -4.29 -3.31 11.37
N SER A 139 -5.52 -3.29 10.82
CA SER A 139 -5.94 -4.23 9.77
C SER A 139 -5.24 -3.97 8.45
N GLY A 140 -5.06 -2.72 8.07
CA GLY A 140 -4.30 -2.35 6.87
C GLY A 140 -2.84 -2.77 6.96
N VAL A 141 -2.18 -2.48 8.07
CA VAL A 141 -0.80 -2.92 8.34
C VAL A 141 -0.67 -4.44 8.30
N ALA A 142 -1.65 -5.18 8.83
CA ALA A 142 -1.65 -6.65 8.82
C ALA A 142 -1.67 -7.23 7.40
N VAL A 143 -2.44 -6.63 6.50
CA VAL A 143 -2.44 -7.01 5.08
C VAL A 143 -1.08 -6.74 4.45
N LEU A 144 -0.51 -5.56 4.66
CA LEU A 144 0.80 -5.23 4.09
C LEU A 144 1.91 -6.12 4.66
N TRP A 145 1.82 -6.48 5.94
CA TRP A 145 2.77 -7.38 6.59
C TRP A 145 2.73 -8.79 5.97
N GLU A 146 1.54 -9.32 5.68
CA GLU A 146 1.39 -10.62 5.01
C GLU A 146 1.79 -10.54 3.52
N LEU A 147 1.46 -9.48 2.82
CA LEU A 147 1.92 -9.24 1.45
C LEU A 147 3.44 -9.15 1.38
N ALA A 148 4.09 -8.50 2.34
CA ALA A 148 5.55 -8.40 2.40
C ALA A 148 6.24 -9.76 2.54
N ARG A 149 5.57 -10.79 3.06
CA ARG A 149 6.04 -12.17 3.09
C ARG A 149 5.99 -12.83 1.71
N ILE A 150 4.97 -12.51 0.93
CA ILE A 150 4.68 -13.19 -0.34
C ILE A 150 5.42 -12.54 -1.51
N ILE A 151 5.39 -11.21 -1.58
CA ILE A 151 5.88 -10.42 -2.71
C ILE A 151 7.30 -10.79 -3.14
N PRO A 152 8.28 -11.04 -2.23
CA PRO A 152 9.63 -11.44 -2.63
C PRO A 152 9.69 -12.74 -3.42
N THR A 153 8.65 -13.58 -3.36
CA THR A 153 8.59 -14.86 -4.07
C THR A 153 7.97 -14.75 -5.48
N LEU A 154 7.41 -13.59 -5.84
CA LEU A 154 6.58 -13.44 -7.04
C LEU A 154 7.33 -13.02 -8.31
N ASN A 155 8.64 -12.77 -8.28
CA ASN A 155 9.43 -12.33 -9.43
C ASN A 155 8.72 -11.23 -10.26
N LEU A 156 8.32 -10.15 -9.58
CA LEU A 156 7.64 -9.03 -10.22
C LEU A 156 8.65 -8.19 -11.02
N ASP A 157 8.18 -7.56 -12.08
CA ASP A 157 8.92 -6.61 -12.91
C ASP A 157 8.76 -5.15 -12.44
N HIS A 158 8.08 -4.94 -11.31
CA HIS A 158 7.89 -3.67 -10.64
C HIS A 158 8.73 -3.58 -9.37
N GLU A 159 9.19 -2.39 -9.07
CA GLU A 159 9.67 -2.06 -7.73
C GLU A 159 8.47 -1.94 -6.78
N ILE A 160 8.51 -2.61 -5.64
CA ILE A 160 7.40 -2.58 -4.67
C ILE A 160 7.81 -1.74 -3.47
N TRP A 161 7.03 -0.70 -3.20
CA TRP A 161 7.19 0.13 -2.01
C TRP A 161 6.08 -0.19 -1.01
N ILE A 162 6.48 -0.49 0.22
CA ILE A 162 5.56 -0.59 1.36
C ILE A 162 5.70 0.68 2.17
N LEU A 163 4.60 1.41 2.33
CA LEU A 163 4.56 2.68 3.04
C LEU A 163 3.62 2.56 4.25
N LEU A 164 4.18 2.61 5.45
CA LEU A 164 3.42 2.75 6.67
C LEU A 164 3.46 4.22 7.11
N THR A 165 2.31 4.91 7.07
CA THR A 165 2.21 6.33 7.43
C THR A 165 1.85 6.50 8.89
N ASP A 166 2.45 7.52 9.54
CA ASP A 166 2.20 7.92 10.91
C ASP A 166 1.25 9.12 10.97
N ALA A 167 0.59 9.32 12.10
CA ALA A 167 -0.26 10.49 12.37
C ALA A 167 -1.35 10.73 11.31
N GLU A 168 -1.97 9.67 10.84
CA GLU A 168 -3.16 9.75 10.01
C GLU A 168 -4.34 10.22 10.85
N ASP A 169 -4.55 9.56 12.00
CA ASP A 169 -5.76 9.62 12.81
C ASP A 169 -5.61 10.55 14.05
N GLN A 170 -4.74 11.56 13.97
CA GLN A 170 -4.52 12.51 15.06
C GLN A 170 -5.26 13.84 14.87
N GLY A 171 -6.10 13.92 13.84
CA GLY A 171 -6.73 15.15 13.40
C GLY A 171 -7.90 15.64 14.26
N SER A 172 -8.35 16.87 13.96
CA SER A 172 -9.56 17.46 14.49
C SER A 172 -10.59 17.66 13.38
N ASN A 173 -11.86 17.37 13.66
CA ASN A 173 -12.97 17.59 12.71
C ASN A 173 -13.13 19.08 12.37
N ASP A 174 -12.66 19.98 13.22
CA ASP A 174 -12.72 21.43 12.99
C ASP A 174 -11.63 21.94 12.04
N ASP A 175 -10.57 21.13 11.82
CA ASP A 175 -9.46 21.47 10.94
C ASP A 175 -9.01 20.26 10.12
N PRO A 176 -9.47 20.13 8.86
CA PRO A 176 -9.07 19.03 7.98
C PRO A 176 -7.57 18.94 7.68
N SER A 177 -6.81 20.02 7.91
CA SER A 177 -5.36 20.03 7.68
C SER A 177 -4.57 19.23 8.72
N THR A 178 -5.21 18.86 9.83
CA THR A 178 -4.60 18.12 10.94
C THR A 178 -4.63 16.59 10.77
N TRP A 179 -5.29 16.09 9.72
CA TRP A 179 -5.35 14.67 9.37
C TRP A 179 -4.28 14.28 8.36
N VAL A 180 -3.97 12.99 8.28
CA VAL A 180 -3.06 12.35 7.31
C VAL A 180 -1.66 12.99 7.25
N LEU A 181 -1.13 13.42 8.39
CA LEU A 181 0.08 14.24 8.45
C LEU A 181 1.31 13.53 7.88
N GLY A 182 1.46 12.23 8.15
CA GLY A 182 2.57 11.41 7.64
C GLY A 182 2.48 11.21 6.13
N ALA A 183 1.30 10.89 5.62
CA ALA A 183 1.10 10.72 4.18
C ALA A 183 1.37 12.02 3.40
N ARG A 184 0.94 13.18 3.94
CA ARG A 184 1.27 14.50 3.37
C ARG A 184 2.77 14.75 3.35
N ALA A 185 3.46 14.44 4.45
CA ALA A 185 4.90 14.60 4.55
C ALA A 185 5.64 13.76 3.51
N TRP A 186 5.24 12.50 3.36
CA TRP A 186 5.80 11.60 2.36
C TRP A 186 5.56 12.10 0.94
N ALA A 187 4.31 12.49 0.61
CA ALA A 187 3.94 12.95 -0.73
C ALA A 187 4.69 14.24 -1.15
N GLU A 188 4.92 15.16 -0.23
CA GLU A 188 5.67 16.40 -0.50
C GLU A 188 7.17 16.15 -0.77
N ASN A 189 7.71 15.02 -0.33
CA ASN A 189 9.10 14.63 -0.52
C ASN A 189 9.34 13.77 -1.77
N GLN A 190 8.27 13.38 -2.48
CA GLN A 190 8.43 12.58 -3.71
C GLN A 190 9.05 13.41 -4.83
N THR A 191 9.99 12.83 -5.54
CA THR A 191 10.55 13.43 -6.74
C THR A 191 9.58 13.31 -7.91
N GLN A 192 9.74 14.17 -8.93
CA GLN A 192 8.93 14.05 -10.15
C GLN A 192 9.17 12.70 -10.85
N ASP A 193 10.38 12.15 -10.75
CA ASP A 193 10.72 10.85 -11.35
C ASP A 193 10.01 9.71 -10.61
N ASP A 194 9.96 9.74 -9.27
CA ASP A 194 9.19 8.76 -8.49
C ASP A 194 7.70 8.81 -8.82
N ILE A 195 7.15 10.01 -8.95
CA ILE A 195 5.74 10.22 -9.35
C ILE A 195 5.49 9.64 -10.75
N ASN A 196 6.39 9.91 -11.70
CA ASN A 196 6.24 9.46 -13.09
C ASN A 196 6.37 7.94 -13.24
N ARG A 197 7.16 7.29 -12.36
CA ARG A 197 7.33 5.83 -12.34
C ARG A 197 6.23 5.08 -11.58
N THR A 198 5.41 5.78 -10.80
CA THR A 198 4.36 5.16 -9.99
C THR A 198 3.18 4.76 -10.85
N ASP A 199 3.04 3.48 -11.15
CA ASP A 199 1.94 2.90 -11.91
C ASP A 199 0.68 2.71 -11.06
N ALA A 200 0.85 2.40 -9.78
CA ALA A 200 -0.27 2.22 -8.87
C ALA A 200 0.08 2.64 -7.43
N PHE A 201 -0.89 3.23 -6.76
CA PHE A 201 -0.88 3.51 -5.32
C PHE A 201 -2.13 2.88 -4.70
N LEU A 202 -1.92 1.89 -3.85
CA LEU A 202 -2.97 1.11 -3.20
C LEU A 202 -2.93 1.35 -1.70
N LEU A 203 -3.96 2.00 -1.16
CA LEU A 203 -4.12 2.21 0.28
C LEU A 203 -5.12 1.19 0.83
N VAL A 204 -4.74 0.56 1.93
CA VAL A 204 -5.58 -0.40 2.66
C VAL A 204 -5.87 0.16 4.04
N ASP A 205 -7.15 0.36 4.34
CA ASP A 205 -7.60 0.92 5.60
C ASP A 205 -8.91 0.27 6.05
N MET A 206 -9.05 0.05 7.38
CA MET A 206 -10.26 -0.47 8.05
C MET A 206 -10.88 -1.71 7.39
N ILE A 207 -10.08 -2.71 7.03
CA ILE A 207 -10.53 -3.92 6.32
C ILE A 207 -10.78 -5.13 7.22
N GLY A 208 -10.66 -4.99 8.54
CA GLY A 208 -10.84 -6.07 9.51
C GLY A 208 -12.28 -6.30 9.99
N ASP A 209 -13.29 -5.75 9.32
CA ASP A 209 -14.69 -5.93 9.66
C ASP A 209 -15.20 -7.32 9.24
N ALA A 210 -15.94 -8.00 10.13
CA ALA A 210 -16.55 -9.30 9.85
C ALA A 210 -17.58 -9.26 8.70
N ASP A 211 -18.23 -8.12 8.49
CA ASP A 211 -19.20 -7.88 7.43
C ASP A 211 -18.66 -6.91 6.37
N LEU A 212 -17.36 -6.95 6.11
CA LEU A 212 -16.67 -6.06 5.19
C LEU A 212 -17.39 -5.95 3.83
N LYS A 213 -17.68 -4.72 3.43
CA LYS A 213 -18.28 -4.40 2.13
C LYS A 213 -17.43 -3.37 1.42
N ILE A 214 -16.81 -3.78 0.33
CA ILE A 214 -16.03 -2.88 -0.52
C ILE A 214 -16.94 -2.36 -1.63
N TYR A 215 -17.21 -1.07 -1.62
CA TYR A 215 -17.99 -0.40 -2.65
C TYR A 215 -17.08 0.29 -3.65
N ARG A 216 -17.42 0.19 -4.94
CA ARG A 216 -16.80 1.04 -5.96
C ARG A 216 -17.37 2.44 -5.83
N THR A 217 -16.56 3.37 -5.35
CA THR A 217 -16.92 4.78 -5.24
C THR A 217 -15.97 5.60 -6.10
N PHE A 218 -16.53 6.61 -6.77
CA PHE A 218 -15.74 7.57 -7.55
C PHE A 218 -15.94 8.95 -6.94
N PRO A 219 -14.94 9.83 -7.01
CA PRO A 219 -15.14 11.22 -6.59
C PRO A 219 -16.38 11.80 -7.28
N PRO A 220 -17.18 12.64 -6.62
CA PRO A 220 -18.37 13.25 -7.21
C PRO A 220 -18.12 14.02 -8.50
N SER A 221 -16.88 14.47 -8.73
CA SER A 221 -16.44 15.11 -9.97
C SER A 221 -16.32 14.18 -11.17
N LEU A 222 -16.33 12.86 -10.93
CA LEU A 222 -16.27 11.82 -11.95
C LEU A 222 -17.59 11.06 -12.05
N ASN A 223 -18.72 11.76 -11.89
CA ASN A 223 -20.08 11.22 -12.08
C ASN A 223 -20.25 10.72 -13.53
N ASN A 224 -19.65 9.58 -13.84
CA ASN A 224 -19.97 8.83 -15.05
C ASN A 224 -20.49 7.45 -14.65
N GLU A 225 -21.49 6.98 -15.37
CA GLU A 225 -22.10 5.65 -15.16
C GLU A 225 -21.07 4.50 -15.32
N GLU A 226 -19.92 4.76 -15.92
CA GLU A 226 -18.82 3.80 -16.10
C GLU A 226 -18.11 3.47 -14.78
N GLY A 227 -18.12 4.36 -13.81
CA GLY A 227 -17.54 4.16 -12.50
C GLY A 227 -18.26 3.15 -11.60
N ASN A 228 -19.49 2.77 -11.94
CA ASN A 228 -20.34 1.88 -11.15
C ASN A 228 -20.51 0.47 -11.77
N ARG A 229 -19.62 0.07 -12.69
CA ARG A 229 -19.63 -1.27 -13.31
C ARG A 229 -18.58 -2.18 -12.72
#